data_786a90c13a849d09365dc3674bb51b92
#
_entry.id   786a90c13a849d09365dc3674bb51b92
#
_cell.length_a   1.000
_cell.length_b   1.000
_cell.length_c   1.000
_cell.angle_alpha   90.00
_cell.angle_beta   90.00
_cell.angle_gamma   90.00
#
_symmetry.space_group_name_H-M   'P 1'
#
loop_
_entity.id
_entity.type
_entity.pdbx_description
1 polymer ?
#
loop_
_entity_poly.entity_id
_entity_poly.type
_entity_poly.pdbx_seq_one_letter_code
_entity_poly.pdbx_strand_id
1 'polypeptide(L)'
;YAERVFMILYLLRNTSDHCSQTLNIYCYMTPFKKLLPESRSVVLSSAHINTGVTYQCIKNNDICVYRHEEWFKVLIHELFHAHGVDMGITFTPKHFYINSTVHIGEAYVEFWAVYLNSVIAAYYLAKRDNILQNTTYLFSEYLAKFIRAERIFSLIQVNKILRHNNVKYSDLF
;
A
#
# COMPACT_ATOMS: atom_id res chain seq x y z
N TYR A 1 -10.54 -3.83 14.47
CA TYR A 1 -9.77 -4.51 13.42
C TYR A 1 -10.68 -5.26 12.45
N ALA A 2 -11.50 -6.22 12.91
CA ALA A 2 -12.36 -7.07 12.09
C ALA A 2 -13.29 -6.29 11.14
N GLU A 3 -13.90 -5.20 11.59
CA GLU A 3 -14.78 -4.36 10.77
C GLU A 3 -14.06 -3.79 9.54
N ARG A 4 -12.83 -3.30 9.71
CA ARG A 4 -12.01 -2.77 8.60
C ARG A 4 -11.63 -3.87 7.61
N VAL A 5 -11.26 -5.04 8.10
CA VAL A 5 -10.96 -6.20 7.25
C VAL A 5 -12.20 -6.61 6.46
N PHE A 6 -13.35 -6.69 7.11
CA PHE A 6 -14.62 -7.01 6.45
C PHE A 6 -14.98 -5.99 5.36
N MET A 7 -14.82 -4.69 5.63
CA MET A 7 -15.12 -3.64 4.65
C MET A 7 -14.30 -3.81 3.37
N ILE A 8 -13.00 -4.05 3.48
CA ILE A 8 -12.15 -4.18 2.27
C ILE A 8 -12.42 -5.49 1.54
N LEU A 9 -12.64 -6.60 2.24
CA LEU A 9 -13.05 -7.86 1.63
C LEU A 9 -14.38 -7.75 0.90
N TYR A 10 -15.34 -7.02 1.48
CA TYR A 10 -16.62 -6.75 0.83
C TYR A 10 -16.47 -5.92 -0.45
N LEU A 11 -15.57 -4.94 -0.47
CA LEU A 11 -15.28 -4.16 -1.68
C LEU A 11 -14.66 -5.03 -2.78
N LEU A 12 -13.81 -5.98 -2.42
CA LEU A 12 -13.09 -6.83 -3.37
C LEU A 12 -13.84 -8.10 -3.79
N ARG A 13 -14.99 -8.41 -3.18
CA ARG A 13 -15.73 -9.68 -3.37
C ARG A 13 -16.05 -10.05 -4.82
N ASN A 14 -16.15 -9.06 -5.71
CA ASN A 14 -16.53 -9.25 -7.12
C ASN A 14 -15.37 -8.94 -8.08
N THR A 15 -14.14 -8.82 -7.60
CA THR A 15 -13.00 -8.48 -8.46
C THR A 15 -12.47 -9.68 -9.24
N SER A 16 -12.68 -10.90 -8.71
CA SER A 16 -12.28 -12.15 -9.38
C SER A 16 -13.07 -13.34 -8.87
N ASP A 17 -13.51 -14.19 -9.79
CA ASP A 17 -14.26 -15.43 -9.46
C ASP A 17 -13.33 -16.62 -9.15
N HIS A 18 -12.03 -16.53 -9.47
CA HIS A 18 -11.08 -17.64 -9.39
C HIS A 18 -9.87 -17.36 -8.49
N CYS A 19 -9.54 -16.10 -8.21
CA CYS A 19 -8.46 -15.74 -7.28
C CYS A 19 -8.98 -15.81 -5.85
N SER A 20 -8.14 -16.29 -4.93
CA SER A 20 -8.38 -16.25 -3.48
C SER A 20 -9.76 -16.75 -3.04
N GLN A 21 -10.25 -17.85 -3.65
CA GLN A 21 -11.51 -18.48 -3.26
C GLN A 21 -11.48 -18.95 -1.79
N THR A 22 -10.31 -19.34 -1.31
CA THR A 22 -10.00 -19.51 0.12
C THR A 22 -8.86 -18.57 0.46
N LEU A 23 -9.04 -17.76 1.50
CA LEU A 23 -8.05 -16.77 1.92
C LEU A 23 -7.84 -16.83 3.44
N ASN A 24 -6.62 -17.10 3.86
CA ASN A 24 -6.20 -16.98 5.25
C ASN A 24 -5.40 -15.68 5.42
N ILE A 25 -5.70 -14.93 6.47
CA ILE A 25 -5.04 -13.67 6.78
C ILE A 25 -4.36 -13.78 8.14
N TYR A 26 -3.02 -13.68 8.14
CA TYR A 26 -2.18 -13.75 9.33
C TYR A 26 -1.63 -12.37 9.65
N CYS A 27 -2.10 -11.76 10.74
CA CYS A 27 -1.64 -10.47 11.23
C CYS A 27 -0.77 -10.64 12.46
N TYR A 28 0.54 -10.67 12.30
CA TYR A 28 1.50 -10.87 13.42
C TYR A 28 1.64 -9.63 14.30
N MET A 29 1.39 -8.45 13.77
CA MET A 29 1.39 -7.18 14.51
C MET A 29 2.68 -6.93 15.31
N THR A 30 3.83 -7.32 14.77
CA THR A 30 5.12 -7.12 15.45
C THR A 30 5.50 -5.63 15.51
N PRO A 31 6.28 -5.21 16.50
CA PRO A 31 6.77 -3.83 16.62
C PRO A 31 8.00 -3.56 15.74
N PHE A 32 8.45 -4.50 14.92
CA PHE A 32 9.63 -4.33 14.07
C PHE A 32 9.44 -3.19 13.06
N LYS A 33 10.50 -2.37 12.93
CA LYS A 33 10.52 -1.21 11.99
C LYS A 33 11.23 -1.56 10.70
N LYS A 34 10.88 -0.88 9.61
CA LYS A 34 11.65 -0.88 8.36
C LYS A 34 12.90 -0.04 8.57
N LEU A 35 14.06 -0.68 8.51
CA LEU A 35 15.34 0.00 8.63
C LEU A 35 16.09 -0.11 7.31
N LEU A 36 16.72 0.99 6.87
CA LEU A 36 17.71 0.94 5.80
C LEU A 36 18.94 0.18 6.29
N PRO A 37 19.66 -0.53 5.38
CA PRO A 37 20.96 -1.08 5.72
C PRO A 37 21.92 0.00 6.17
N GLU A 38 22.82 -0.32 7.09
CA GLU A 38 23.83 0.62 7.57
C GLU A 38 24.81 1.06 6.47
N SER A 39 25.18 0.10 5.62
CA SER A 39 26.06 0.37 4.48
C SER A 39 25.27 0.67 3.21
N ARG A 40 25.68 1.73 2.51
CA ARG A 40 25.14 2.10 1.19
C ARG A 40 25.49 1.12 0.07
N SER A 41 26.47 0.24 0.29
CA SER A 41 26.82 -0.82 -0.66
C SER A 41 25.83 -1.99 -0.65
N VAL A 42 24.97 -2.07 0.36
CA VAL A 42 23.96 -3.12 0.45
C VAL A 42 22.74 -2.74 -0.37
N VAL A 43 22.41 -3.56 -1.35
CA VAL A 43 21.21 -3.41 -2.18
C VAL A 43 19.97 -3.62 -1.31
N LEU A 44 18.96 -2.76 -1.48
CA LEU A 44 17.69 -2.91 -0.78
C LEU A 44 17.01 -4.21 -1.23
N SER A 45 16.59 -5.01 -0.26
CA SER A 45 15.89 -6.29 -0.46
C SER A 45 14.54 -6.29 0.24
N SER A 46 13.77 -7.35 0.05
CA SER A 46 12.49 -7.56 0.75
C SER A 46 12.59 -7.43 2.27
N ALA A 47 13.71 -7.84 2.87
CA ALA A 47 13.95 -7.68 4.32
C ALA A 47 13.91 -6.22 4.80
N HIS A 48 14.25 -5.27 3.93
CA HIS A 48 14.30 -3.84 4.25
C HIS A 48 12.99 -3.11 3.94
N ILE A 49 12.20 -3.61 2.98
CA ILE A 49 11.05 -2.90 2.41
C ILE A 49 9.71 -3.59 2.65
N ASN A 50 9.64 -4.94 2.65
CA ASN A 50 8.37 -5.64 2.79
C ASN A 50 7.81 -5.57 4.21
N THR A 51 6.50 -5.43 4.28
CA THR A 51 5.73 -5.42 5.53
C THR A 51 4.67 -6.52 5.51
N GLY A 52 4.34 -7.02 4.33
CA GLY A 52 3.47 -8.15 4.08
C GLY A 52 3.98 -9.02 2.94
N VAL A 53 3.29 -10.11 2.69
CA VAL A 53 3.50 -10.99 1.55
C VAL A 53 2.24 -11.76 1.23
N THR A 54 1.98 -11.96 -0.05
CA THR A 54 0.95 -12.87 -0.58
C THR A 54 1.40 -13.44 -1.91
N TYR A 55 0.66 -14.41 -2.42
CA TYR A 55 0.79 -14.89 -3.79
C TYR A 55 -0.25 -14.21 -4.69
N GLN A 56 0.16 -13.79 -5.89
CA GLN A 56 -0.72 -13.14 -6.84
C GLN A 56 -1.72 -14.14 -7.43
N CYS A 57 -3.01 -13.91 -7.20
CA CYS A 57 -4.12 -14.62 -7.84
C CYS A 57 -4.00 -16.16 -7.84
N ILE A 58 -3.80 -16.77 -6.70
CA ILE A 58 -3.96 -18.23 -6.55
C ILE A 58 -5.28 -18.57 -5.86
N LYS A 59 -5.81 -19.77 -6.12
CA LYS A 59 -7.11 -20.22 -5.63
C LYS A 59 -7.20 -20.27 -4.11
N ASN A 60 -6.22 -20.91 -3.47
CA ASN A 60 -6.10 -20.99 -2.01
C ASN A 60 -4.91 -20.12 -1.62
N ASN A 61 -5.15 -18.99 -0.99
CA ASN A 61 -4.15 -17.98 -0.78
C ASN A 61 -3.96 -17.64 0.69
N ASP A 62 -2.75 -17.23 1.01
CA ASP A 62 -2.37 -16.76 2.33
C ASP A 62 -1.84 -15.33 2.23
N ILE A 63 -2.26 -14.47 3.16
CA ILE A 63 -1.69 -13.13 3.35
C ILE A 63 -1.04 -13.10 4.72
N CYS A 64 0.22 -12.68 4.77
CA CYS A 64 0.93 -12.42 6.01
C CYS A 64 1.24 -10.93 6.14
N VAL A 65 0.76 -10.29 7.20
CA VAL A 65 1.12 -8.92 7.58
C VAL A 65 1.99 -8.97 8.83
N TYR A 66 3.26 -8.56 8.71
CA TYR A 66 4.25 -8.76 9.77
C TYR A 66 4.20 -7.70 10.86
N ARG A 67 3.96 -6.44 10.49
CA ARG A 67 4.15 -5.28 11.38
C ARG A 67 2.85 -4.64 11.79
N HIS A 68 2.81 -4.12 13.00
CA HIS A 68 1.70 -3.29 13.47
C HIS A 68 1.66 -1.94 12.73
N GLU A 69 2.83 -1.37 12.44
CA GLU A 69 2.94 -0.13 11.67
C GLU A 69 2.41 -0.35 10.25
N GLU A 70 1.50 0.52 9.81
CA GLU A 70 0.87 0.48 8.47
C GLU A 70 0.07 -0.81 8.16
N TRP A 71 -0.23 -1.65 9.17
CA TRP A 71 -0.82 -2.98 8.95
C TRP A 71 -2.02 -2.98 8.01
N PHE A 72 -2.92 -1.99 8.14
CA PHE A 72 -4.16 -1.97 7.36
C PHE A 72 -3.92 -1.54 5.90
N LYS A 73 -3.06 -0.54 5.67
CA LYS A 73 -2.62 -0.17 4.32
C LYS A 73 -1.93 -1.35 3.62
N VAL A 74 -1.06 -2.05 4.34
CA VAL A 74 -0.37 -3.24 3.83
C VAL A 74 -1.37 -4.36 3.55
N LEU A 75 -2.34 -4.61 4.41
CA LEU A 75 -3.38 -5.60 4.14
C LEU A 75 -4.16 -5.28 2.86
N ILE A 76 -4.52 -4.01 2.62
CA ILE A 76 -5.18 -3.60 1.38
C ILE A 76 -4.27 -3.90 0.17
N HIS A 77 -2.99 -3.57 0.25
CA HIS A 77 -1.99 -3.84 -0.78
C HIS A 77 -1.94 -5.34 -1.12
N GLU A 78 -1.74 -6.20 -0.14
CA GLU A 78 -1.67 -7.64 -0.33
C GLU A 78 -3.00 -8.23 -0.85
N LEU A 79 -4.14 -7.70 -0.43
CA LEU A 79 -5.44 -8.12 -0.93
C LEU A 79 -5.62 -7.81 -2.43
N PHE A 80 -5.09 -6.70 -2.92
CA PHE A 80 -5.13 -6.38 -4.35
C PHE A 80 -4.35 -7.39 -5.18
N HIS A 81 -3.15 -7.77 -4.74
CA HIS A 81 -2.38 -8.86 -5.37
C HIS A 81 -3.11 -10.20 -5.27
N ALA A 82 -3.61 -10.55 -4.08
CA ALA A 82 -4.31 -11.80 -3.85
C ALA A 82 -5.53 -11.96 -4.75
N HIS A 83 -6.25 -10.88 -5.04
CA HIS A 83 -7.40 -10.86 -5.94
C HIS A 83 -7.03 -10.60 -7.41
N GLY A 84 -5.74 -10.44 -7.74
CA GLY A 84 -5.26 -10.25 -9.11
C GLY A 84 -5.68 -8.93 -9.75
N VAL A 85 -5.97 -7.89 -8.95
CA VAL A 85 -6.43 -6.57 -9.45
C VAL A 85 -5.36 -5.89 -10.31
N ASP A 86 -4.11 -6.22 -10.10
CA ASP A 86 -2.93 -5.73 -10.84
C ASP A 86 -2.53 -6.60 -12.04
N MET A 87 -3.23 -7.69 -12.29
CA MET A 87 -2.92 -8.58 -13.41
C MET A 87 -3.19 -7.88 -14.75
N GLY A 88 -2.25 -8.05 -15.67
CA GLY A 88 -2.37 -7.49 -17.03
C GLY A 88 -2.07 -5.99 -17.12
N ILE A 89 -1.71 -5.33 -16.03
CA ILE A 89 -1.24 -3.94 -16.07
C ILE A 89 0.16 -3.91 -16.65
N THR A 90 0.29 -3.46 -17.89
CA THR A 90 1.58 -3.32 -18.59
C THR A 90 1.88 -1.83 -18.81
N PHE A 91 3.13 -1.46 -18.62
CA PHE A 91 3.60 -0.11 -18.86
C PHE A 91 4.97 -0.15 -19.53
N THR A 92 5.13 0.61 -20.61
CA THR A 92 6.42 0.82 -21.25
C THR A 92 6.94 2.19 -20.83
N PRO A 93 7.96 2.27 -19.97
CA PRO A 93 8.49 3.54 -19.51
C PRO A 93 9.26 4.24 -20.65
N LYS A 94 8.59 5.17 -21.32
CA LYS A 94 9.24 5.97 -22.41
C LYS A 94 10.11 7.11 -21.87
N HIS A 95 9.97 7.45 -20.59
CA HIS A 95 10.56 8.65 -19.99
C HIS A 95 11.57 8.37 -18.88
N PHE A 96 11.75 7.10 -18.50
CA PHE A 96 12.73 6.72 -17.49
C PHE A 96 13.93 6.07 -18.15
N TYR A 97 15.10 6.68 -17.99
CA TYR A 97 16.39 6.11 -18.49
C TYR A 97 16.95 5.09 -17.50
N ILE A 98 16.17 4.04 -17.21
CA ILE A 98 16.56 2.97 -16.31
C ILE A 98 16.64 1.64 -17.05
N ASN A 99 17.75 0.93 -16.87
CA ASN A 99 18.01 -0.40 -17.42
C ASN A 99 17.46 -1.51 -16.51
N SER A 100 16.23 -1.37 -16.01
CA SER A 100 15.60 -2.38 -15.16
C SER A 100 14.12 -2.54 -15.50
N THR A 101 13.57 -3.67 -15.12
CA THR A 101 12.12 -3.90 -15.24
C THR A 101 11.38 -2.98 -14.30
N VAL A 102 10.38 -2.27 -14.82
CA VAL A 102 9.48 -1.42 -14.01
C VAL A 102 8.21 -2.21 -13.73
N HIS A 103 7.98 -2.51 -12.47
CA HIS A 103 6.76 -3.18 -11.99
C HIS A 103 5.67 -2.16 -11.70
N ILE A 104 4.95 -1.73 -12.74
CA ILE A 104 3.87 -0.73 -12.61
C ILE A 104 2.69 -1.26 -11.77
N GLY A 105 2.49 -2.59 -11.74
CA GLY A 105 1.49 -3.23 -10.90
C GLY A 105 1.66 -2.88 -9.43
N GLU A 106 2.89 -2.91 -8.92
CA GLU A 106 3.22 -2.50 -7.55
C GLU A 106 2.84 -1.04 -7.27
N ALA A 107 3.16 -0.13 -8.20
CA ALA A 107 2.79 1.28 -8.06
C ALA A 107 1.27 1.49 -8.09
N TYR A 108 0.56 0.74 -8.91
CA TYR A 108 -0.89 0.75 -8.99
C TYR A 108 -1.54 0.27 -7.69
N VAL A 109 -1.09 -0.86 -7.18
CA VAL A 109 -1.61 -1.44 -5.93
C VAL A 109 -1.30 -0.53 -4.74
N GLU A 110 -0.08 0.01 -4.65
CA GLU A 110 0.30 0.94 -3.58
C GLU A 110 -0.55 2.22 -3.63
N PHE A 111 -0.81 2.79 -4.82
CA PHE A 111 -1.69 3.95 -4.96
C PHE A 111 -3.07 3.68 -4.37
N TRP A 112 -3.70 2.56 -4.72
CA TRP A 112 -5.03 2.20 -4.22
C TRP A 112 -5.02 1.88 -2.72
N ALA A 113 -3.96 1.22 -2.23
CA ALA A 113 -3.82 0.92 -0.80
C ALA A 113 -3.76 2.21 0.03
N VAL A 114 -2.95 3.18 -0.39
CA VAL A 114 -2.85 4.51 0.24
C VAL A 114 -4.19 5.25 0.17
N TYR A 115 -4.82 5.27 -1.00
CA TYR A 115 -6.07 5.98 -1.21
C TYR A 115 -7.21 5.40 -0.36
N LEU A 116 -7.44 4.10 -0.41
CA LEU A 116 -8.51 3.44 0.35
C LEU A 116 -8.27 3.51 1.86
N ASN A 117 -7.02 3.36 2.31
CA ASN A 117 -6.67 3.57 3.71
C ASN A 117 -7.02 4.98 4.17
N SER A 118 -6.73 6.00 3.36
CA SER A 118 -7.06 7.40 3.64
C SER A 118 -8.57 7.65 3.65
N VAL A 119 -9.31 7.07 2.70
CA VAL A 119 -10.78 7.16 2.64
C VAL A 119 -11.42 6.57 3.89
N ILE A 120 -11.00 5.36 4.28
CA ILE A 120 -11.56 4.67 5.45
C ILE A 120 -11.20 5.43 6.74
N ALA A 121 -9.97 5.92 6.88
CA ALA A 121 -9.55 6.72 8.02
C ALA A 121 -10.36 8.03 8.12
N ALA A 122 -10.54 8.74 6.99
CA ALA A 122 -11.33 9.98 6.93
C ALA A 122 -12.78 9.73 7.32
N TYR A 123 -13.38 8.62 6.86
CA TYR A 123 -14.72 8.24 7.21
C TYR A 123 -14.91 8.03 8.73
N TYR A 124 -14.00 7.26 9.34
CA TYR A 124 -14.07 7.00 10.79
C TYR A 124 -13.88 8.27 11.62
N LEU A 125 -12.97 9.16 11.22
CA LEU A 125 -12.78 10.44 11.91
C LEU A 125 -14.00 11.35 11.74
N ALA A 126 -14.53 11.49 10.52
CA ALA A 126 -15.72 12.29 10.28
C ALA A 126 -16.93 11.78 11.07
N LYS A 127 -17.10 10.44 11.17
CA LYS A 127 -18.14 9.82 11.97
C LYS A 127 -17.96 10.09 13.46
N ARG A 128 -16.73 10.00 13.96
CA ARG A 128 -16.39 10.27 15.37
C ARG A 128 -16.65 11.73 15.76
N ASP A 129 -16.23 12.66 14.91
CA ASP A 129 -16.23 14.09 15.20
C ASP A 129 -17.53 14.79 14.76
N ASN A 130 -18.52 14.04 14.26
CA ASN A 130 -19.80 14.56 13.79
C ASN A 130 -20.74 14.91 14.94
N ILE A 131 -20.50 16.02 15.60
CA ILE A 131 -21.36 16.56 16.66
C ILE A 131 -22.54 17.36 16.08
N LEU A 132 -22.43 17.90 14.85
CA LEU A 132 -23.34 18.87 14.24
C LEU A 132 -23.93 18.42 12.88
N GLN A 133 -24.00 17.13 12.60
CA GLN A 133 -24.62 16.55 11.39
C GLN A 133 -24.03 16.94 10.03
N ASN A 134 -22.76 17.37 9.96
CA ASN A 134 -22.08 17.65 8.69
C ASN A 134 -20.96 16.65 8.36
N THR A 135 -21.28 15.37 8.36
CA THR A 135 -20.34 14.26 8.12
C THR A 135 -19.66 14.37 6.76
N THR A 136 -20.39 14.80 5.71
CA THR A 136 -19.83 14.90 4.34
C THR A 136 -18.75 15.96 4.24
N TYR A 137 -18.95 17.12 4.86
CA TYR A 137 -17.93 18.17 4.89
C TYR A 137 -16.68 17.72 5.65
N LEU A 138 -16.85 17.20 6.86
CA LEU A 138 -15.73 16.68 7.67
C LEU A 138 -14.98 15.57 6.96
N PHE A 139 -15.69 14.66 6.30
CA PHE A 139 -15.07 13.59 5.50
C PHE A 139 -14.16 14.17 4.40
N SER A 140 -14.66 15.12 3.61
CA SER A 140 -13.89 15.74 2.52
C SER A 140 -12.64 16.47 3.05
N GLU A 141 -12.77 17.16 4.17
CA GLU A 141 -11.67 17.87 4.82
C GLU A 141 -10.60 16.89 5.33
N TYR A 142 -10.99 15.82 6.04
CA TYR A 142 -10.07 14.80 6.52
C TYR A 142 -9.39 14.06 5.38
N LEU A 143 -10.14 13.69 4.34
CA LEU A 143 -9.57 13.02 3.18
C LEU A 143 -8.51 13.88 2.49
N ALA A 144 -8.79 15.18 2.28
CA ALA A 144 -7.82 16.10 1.69
C ALA A 144 -6.54 16.21 2.55
N LYS A 145 -6.67 16.27 3.88
CA LYS A 145 -5.53 16.29 4.81
C LYS A 145 -4.70 15.00 4.72
N PHE A 146 -5.36 13.83 4.70
CA PHE A 146 -4.65 12.55 4.58
C PHE A 146 -3.92 12.42 3.26
N ILE A 147 -4.57 12.69 2.13
CA ILE A 147 -3.93 12.63 0.81
C ILE A 147 -2.72 13.58 0.73
N ARG A 148 -2.84 14.78 1.30
CA ARG A 148 -1.70 15.70 1.38
C ARG A 148 -0.54 15.14 2.22
N ALA A 149 -0.84 14.54 3.37
CA ALA A 149 0.16 13.93 4.25
C ALA A 149 0.86 12.75 3.55
N GLU A 150 0.11 11.88 2.89
CA GLU A 150 0.64 10.72 2.15
C GLU A 150 1.54 11.16 0.98
N ARG A 151 1.18 12.23 0.25
CA ARG A 151 2.04 12.80 -0.79
C ARG A 151 3.38 13.29 -0.23
N ILE A 152 3.35 14.01 0.91
CA ILE A 152 4.58 14.48 1.57
C ILE A 152 5.40 13.29 2.04
N PHE A 153 4.77 12.29 2.64
CA PHE A 153 5.44 11.07 3.10
C PHE A 153 6.10 10.33 1.94
N SER A 154 5.40 10.14 0.82
CA SER A 154 5.96 9.51 -0.39
C SER A 154 7.20 10.24 -0.92
N LEU A 155 7.18 11.59 -0.96
CA LEU A 155 8.34 12.38 -1.36
C LEU A 155 9.54 12.20 -0.41
N ILE A 156 9.27 12.11 0.91
CA ILE A 156 10.32 11.84 1.91
C ILE A 156 10.92 10.44 1.67
N GLN A 157 10.09 9.42 1.41
CA GLN A 157 10.58 8.07 1.14
C GLN A 157 11.40 7.99 -0.14
N VAL A 158 10.95 8.62 -1.24
CA VAL A 158 11.73 8.73 -2.49
C VAL A 158 13.08 9.37 -2.21
N ASN A 159 13.12 10.52 -1.54
CA ASN A 159 14.38 11.21 -1.22
C ASN A 159 15.30 10.34 -0.33
N LYS A 160 14.74 9.60 0.62
CA LYS A 160 15.49 8.68 1.48
C LYS A 160 16.16 7.56 0.67
N ILE A 161 15.43 6.96 -0.30
CA ILE A 161 15.95 5.89 -1.17
C ILE A 161 17.00 6.45 -2.14
N LEU A 162 16.75 7.59 -2.77
CA LEU A 162 17.71 8.23 -3.67
C LEU A 162 19.03 8.56 -2.96
N ARG A 163 18.95 9.13 -1.76
CA ARG A 163 20.13 9.41 -0.93
C ARG A 163 20.89 8.14 -0.53
N HIS A 164 20.19 7.07 -0.19
CA HIS A 164 20.83 5.80 0.14
C HIS A 164 21.64 5.26 -1.05
N ASN A 165 21.07 5.33 -2.25
CA ASN A 165 21.71 4.85 -3.48
C ASN A 165 22.66 5.88 -4.14
N ASN A 166 22.85 7.07 -3.54
CA ASN A 166 23.63 8.16 -4.10
C ASN A 166 23.19 8.60 -5.51
N VAL A 167 21.89 8.60 -5.76
CA VAL A 167 21.23 8.97 -7.02
C VAL A 167 20.47 10.28 -6.81
N LYS A 168 20.50 11.19 -7.78
CA LYS A 168 19.68 12.40 -7.80
C LYS A 168 18.36 12.11 -8.52
N TYR A 169 17.34 12.90 -8.18
CA TYR A 169 16.04 12.79 -8.87
C TYR A 169 16.14 13.03 -10.38
N SER A 170 17.02 13.96 -10.82
CA SER A 170 17.31 14.23 -12.23
C SER A 170 17.92 13.04 -12.98
N ASP A 171 18.53 12.10 -12.28
CA ASP A 171 19.22 10.96 -12.92
C ASP A 171 18.21 9.84 -13.31
N LEU A 172 16.93 10.01 -12.95
CA LEU A 172 15.85 9.11 -13.32
C LEU A 172 15.24 9.38 -14.70
N PHE A 173 15.54 10.56 -15.28
CA PHE A 173 14.93 11.06 -16.53
C PHE A 173 15.95 11.37 -17.61
#